data_35e212d79d1ffd78b4ba73490a98d0a9
#
_entry.id   35e212d79d1ffd78b4ba73490a98d0a9
#
_cell.length_a   1.000
_cell.length_b   1.000
_cell.length_c   1.000
_cell.angle_alpha   90.00
_cell.angle_beta   90.00
_cell.angle_gamma   90.00
#
_symmetry.space_group_name_H-M   'P 1'
#
loop_
_entity.id
_entity.type
_entity.pdbx_description
1 polymer ?
#
loop_
_entity_poly.entity_id
_entity_poly.type
_entity_poly.pdbx_seq_one_letter_code
_entity_poly.pdbx_strand_id
1 'polypeptide(L)'
;MRRCPPSLPGHWAIVPVTVLLAGLLLGGCEPPAGPKPDAHGQAAADSGKAGSTEHKPTHLVLRLGERRLYLVDDDNRSAVESFPVAIGKEGWETPVGQYHVEEMVVHPDFLKFDNSVTPARLIKRIPPGPLNPLGERWIGFAHGEGWTLGFHGTPNPELIGQAVSHGCVRMRNADVVKVYDRVQLGTPVFVEP
;
A
#
# COMPACT_ATOMS: atom_id res chain seq x y z
N MET A 1 22.25 36.49 4.13
CA MET A 1 21.07 37.07 4.75
C MET A 1 20.02 37.33 3.67
N ARG A 2 19.05 36.48 3.50
CA ARG A 2 17.88 36.71 2.62
C ARG A 2 16.63 36.54 3.47
N ARG A 3 15.83 37.60 3.54
CA ARG A 3 14.65 37.75 4.41
C ARG A 3 13.46 36.97 3.83
N CYS A 4 12.72 36.23 4.68
CA CYS A 4 11.43 35.65 4.36
C CYS A 4 10.36 36.75 4.19
N PRO A 5 9.41 36.63 3.23
CA PRO A 5 8.22 37.46 3.18
C PRO A 5 7.14 36.97 4.16
N PRO A 6 6.26 37.87 4.64
CA PRO A 6 5.24 37.56 5.63
C PRO A 6 4.03 36.87 5.03
N SER A 7 3.44 35.95 5.80
CA SER A 7 2.18 35.24 5.54
C SER A 7 0.97 36.19 5.57
N LEU A 8 0.11 36.14 4.56
CA LEU A 8 -1.19 36.78 4.53
C LEU A 8 -2.29 35.82 5.02
N PRO A 9 -3.26 36.28 5.82
CA PRO A 9 -4.38 35.44 6.26
C PRO A 9 -5.46 35.37 5.16
N GLY A 10 -5.75 34.16 4.68
CA GLY A 10 -6.85 33.91 3.76
C GLY A 10 -8.21 33.89 4.49
N HIS A 11 -9.10 34.79 4.09
CA HIS A 11 -10.50 34.81 4.54
C HIS A 11 -11.29 33.72 3.81
N TRP A 12 -11.90 32.84 4.56
CA TRP A 12 -12.85 31.84 4.05
C TRP A 12 -14.24 32.48 3.94
N ALA A 13 -14.70 32.71 2.73
CA ALA A 13 -16.08 33.13 2.47
C ALA A 13 -16.98 31.89 2.35
N ILE A 14 -17.91 31.75 3.29
CA ILE A 14 -18.97 30.74 3.29
C ILE A 14 -20.09 31.24 2.37
N VAL A 15 -20.38 30.52 1.27
CA VAL A 15 -21.51 30.78 0.39
C VAL A 15 -22.65 29.82 0.78
N PRO A 16 -23.84 30.29 1.14
CA PRO A 16 -24.99 29.41 1.39
C PRO A 16 -25.62 28.95 0.08
N VAL A 17 -25.72 27.64 -0.12
CA VAL A 17 -26.49 27.03 -1.20
C VAL A 17 -27.95 26.95 -0.79
N THR A 18 -28.80 27.75 -1.40
CA THR A 18 -30.25 27.69 -1.28
C THR A 18 -30.78 26.56 -2.18
N VAL A 19 -31.33 25.50 -1.57
CA VAL A 19 -32.03 24.42 -2.28
C VAL A 19 -33.46 24.84 -2.58
N LEU A 20 -33.79 25.01 -3.85
CA LEU A 20 -35.15 25.14 -4.35
C LEU A 20 -35.71 23.74 -4.63
N LEU A 21 -36.74 23.33 -3.87
CA LEU A 21 -37.59 22.19 -4.18
C LEU A 21 -38.57 22.60 -5.28
N ALA A 22 -38.46 21.97 -6.46
CA ALA A 22 -39.54 21.96 -7.46
C ALA A 22 -40.01 20.50 -7.62
N GLY A 23 -41.20 20.20 -7.14
CA GLY A 23 -41.87 18.93 -7.35
C GLY A 23 -42.39 18.81 -8.77
N LEU A 24 -42.18 17.65 -9.40
CA LEU A 24 -42.92 17.23 -10.58
C LEU A 24 -43.37 15.81 -10.43
N LEU A 25 -44.70 15.63 -10.29
CA LEU A 25 -45.43 14.36 -10.39
C LEU A 25 -45.52 13.98 -11.87
N LEU A 26 -45.05 12.81 -12.27
CA LEU A 26 -45.53 12.13 -13.48
C LEU A 26 -45.22 10.62 -13.42
N GLY A 27 -46.31 9.81 -13.37
CA GLY A 27 -46.56 8.74 -14.32
C GLY A 27 -45.77 7.43 -14.13
N GLY A 28 -46.40 6.45 -13.52
CA GLY A 28 -45.91 5.08 -13.48
C GLY A 28 -45.81 4.43 -14.86
N CYS A 29 -44.75 3.65 -15.03
CA CYS A 29 -44.72 2.49 -15.94
C CYS A 29 -44.07 1.35 -15.17
N GLU A 30 -44.90 0.39 -14.77
CA GLU A 30 -44.46 -0.90 -14.22
C GLU A 30 -43.96 -1.76 -15.37
N PRO A 31 -42.73 -2.33 -15.31
CA PRO A 31 -42.34 -3.37 -16.24
C PRO A 31 -42.99 -4.72 -15.88
N PRO A 32 -43.30 -5.58 -16.89
CA PRO A 32 -43.99 -6.84 -16.68
C PRO A 32 -43.16 -7.83 -15.86
N ALA A 33 -43.86 -8.56 -14.97
CA ALA A 33 -43.32 -9.59 -14.12
C ALA A 33 -42.71 -10.74 -14.95
N GLY A 34 -41.39 -10.96 -14.77
CA GLY A 34 -40.72 -12.17 -15.26
C GLY A 34 -41.07 -13.41 -14.43
N PRO A 35 -40.94 -14.62 -15.01
CA PRO A 35 -41.41 -15.87 -14.38
C PRO A 35 -40.60 -16.21 -13.11
N LYS A 36 -41.32 -16.72 -12.11
CA LYS A 36 -40.76 -17.23 -10.86
C LYS A 36 -39.89 -18.46 -11.14
N PRO A 37 -38.68 -18.56 -10.57
CA PRO A 37 -37.94 -19.81 -10.58
C PRO A 37 -38.52 -20.76 -9.53
N ASP A 38 -38.75 -22.00 -9.97
CA ASP A 38 -39.22 -23.10 -9.17
C ASP A 38 -38.22 -23.50 -8.09
N ALA A 39 -38.75 -23.74 -6.90
CA ALA A 39 -38.04 -24.30 -5.76
C ALA A 39 -37.74 -25.77 -6.01
N HIS A 40 -36.46 -26.16 -6.18
CA HIS A 40 -35.95 -27.50 -5.79
C HIS A 40 -34.43 -27.49 -5.92
N GLY A 41 -33.75 -27.70 -4.81
CA GLY A 41 -32.31 -27.88 -4.77
C GLY A 41 -31.68 -27.28 -3.50
N GLN A 42 -31.96 -27.93 -2.34
CA GLN A 42 -31.11 -27.75 -1.15
C GLN A 42 -29.73 -28.31 -1.49
N ALA A 43 -28.80 -27.45 -1.92
CA ALA A 43 -27.40 -27.71 -1.85
C ALA A 43 -26.91 -27.29 -0.44
N ALA A 44 -26.48 -28.29 0.32
CA ALA A 44 -25.84 -28.10 1.62
C ALA A 44 -24.71 -27.09 1.47
N ALA A 45 -24.84 -25.93 2.12
CA ALA A 45 -23.73 -25.02 2.33
C ALA A 45 -22.75 -25.71 3.28
N ASP A 46 -21.72 -26.32 2.69
CA ASP A 46 -20.51 -26.63 3.41
C ASP A 46 -19.94 -25.29 3.90
N SER A 47 -20.23 -24.99 5.15
CA SER A 47 -19.57 -23.90 5.87
C SER A 47 -18.14 -24.34 6.14
N GLY A 48 -17.30 -24.30 5.07
CA GLY A 48 -15.87 -24.32 5.19
C GLY A 48 -15.47 -23.22 6.16
N LYS A 49 -15.12 -23.64 7.38
CA LYS A 49 -14.51 -22.85 8.44
C LYS A 49 -13.31 -22.14 7.83
N ALA A 50 -13.54 -20.90 7.34
CA ALA A 50 -12.45 -19.97 7.06
C ALA A 50 -11.73 -19.81 8.40
N GLY A 51 -10.58 -20.48 8.50
CA GLY A 51 -9.70 -20.32 9.64
C GLY A 51 -9.39 -18.83 9.73
N SER A 52 -9.98 -18.15 10.69
CA SER A 52 -9.48 -16.86 11.14
C SER A 52 -8.06 -17.15 11.61
N THR A 53 -7.07 -16.91 10.77
CA THR A 53 -5.71 -16.74 11.22
C THR A 53 -5.77 -15.54 12.15
N GLU A 54 -5.83 -15.83 13.44
CA GLU A 54 -5.73 -14.83 14.51
C GLU A 54 -4.43 -14.10 14.24
N HIS A 55 -4.54 -12.90 13.68
CA HIS A 55 -3.38 -12.09 13.28
C HIS A 55 -2.78 -11.59 14.59
N LYS A 56 -1.69 -12.24 15.00
CA LYS A 56 -0.98 -11.84 16.21
C LYS A 56 -0.48 -10.41 16.02
N PRO A 57 -0.72 -9.49 16.97
CA PRO A 57 -0.26 -8.11 16.85
C PRO A 57 1.25 -8.10 16.59
N THR A 58 1.65 -7.47 15.51
CA THR A 58 3.04 -7.41 15.05
C THR A 58 3.36 -6.04 14.49
N HIS A 59 4.63 -5.65 14.57
CA HIS A 59 5.15 -4.48 13.88
C HIS A 59 6.43 -4.81 13.11
N LEU A 60 6.80 -3.90 12.21
CA LEU A 60 8.00 -4.02 11.39
C LEU A 60 9.07 -3.04 11.88
N VAL A 61 10.31 -3.53 12.03
CA VAL A 61 11.47 -2.69 12.32
C VAL A 61 12.51 -2.87 11.21
N LEU A 62 12.74 -1.83 10.42
CA LEU A 62 13.78 -1.78 9.41
C LEU A 62 15.02 -1.10 9.98
N ARG A 63 16.13 -1.83 10.11
CA ARG A 63 17.43 -1.29 10.51
C ARG A 63 18.31 -1.09 9.28
N LEU A 64 18.53 0.17 8.94
CA LEU A 64 19.24 0.55 7.72
C LEU A 64 20.71 0.15 7.78
N GLY A 65 21.36 0.35 8.92
CA GLY A 65 22.77 -0.02 9.11
C GLY A 65 23.00 -1.53 8.97
N GLU A 66 22.06 -2.34 9.42
CA GLU A 66 22.10 -3.81 9.31
C GLU A 66 21.58 -4.32 7.95
N ARG A 67 20.85 -3.49 7.21
CA ARG A 67 20.11 -3.85 5.98
C ARG A 67 19.20 -5.06 6.21
N ARG A 68 18.44 -5.00 7.31
CA ARG A 68 17.54 -6.05 7.74
C ARG A 68 16.17 -5.50 8.15
N LEU A 69 15.15 -6.23 7.75
CA LEU A 69 13.78 -6.04 8.23
C LEU A 69 13.50 -7.09 9.29
N TYR A 70 12.98 -6.67 10.42
CA TYR A 70 12.55 -7.51 11.55
C TYR A 70 11.02 -7.49 11.63
N LEU A 71 10.44 -8.67 11.74
CA LEU A 71 9.06 -8.88 12.14
C LEU A 71 9.05 -9.09 13.65
N VAL A 72 8.42 -8.20 14.38
CA VAL A 72 8.44 -8.18 15.86
C VAL A 72 7.04 -8.48 16.36
N ASP A 73 6.97 -9.35 17.36
CA ASP A 73 5.76 -9.69 18.09
C ASP A 73 5.53 -8.66 19.21
N ASP A 74 4.36 -8.03 19.22
CA ASP A 74 4.03 -6.98 20.20
C ASP A 74 3.87 -7.52 21.63
N ASP A 75 3.46 -8.78 21.79
CA ASP A 75 3.24 -9.37 23.11
C ASP A 75 4.53 -9.55 23.91
N ASN A 76 5.61 -9.97 23.24
CA ASN A 76 6.89 -10.25 23.89
C ASN A 76 8.02 -9.32 23.43
N ARG A 77 7.77 -8.41 22.52
CA ARG A 77 8.74 -7.46 21.95
C ARG A 77 10.02 -8.12 21.41
N SER A 78 9.91 -9.35 20.96
CA SER A 78 11.01 -10.11 20.38
C SER A 78 10.84 -10.21 18.87
N ALA A 79 11.96 -10.16 18.15
CA ALA A 79 11.97 -10.45 16.73
C ALA A 79 11.59 -11.91 16.50
N VAL A 80 10.48 -12.15 15.80
CA VAL A 80 10.02 -13.50 15.43
C VAL A 80 10.80 -14.00 14.23
N GLU A 81 11.06 -13.11 13.27
CA GLU A 81 11.78 -13.43 12.04
C GLU A 81 12.52 -12.18 11.53
N SER A 82 13.59 -12.36 10.77
CA SER A 82 14.30 -11.25 10.15
C SER A 82 14.74 -11.59 8.73
N PHE A 83 14.72 -10.57 7.87
CA PHE A 83 14.94 -10.71 6.44
C PHE A 83 16.02 -9.75 5.98
N PRO A 84 17.02 -10.18 5.19
CA PRO A 84 17.96 -9.27 4.54
C PRO A 84 17.23 -8.49 3.45
N VAL A 85 17.55 -7.19 3.33
CA VAL A 85 16.89 -6.27 2.40
C VAL A 85 17.91 -5.44 1.63
N ALA A 86 17.50 -4.91 0.46
CA ALA A 86 18.23 -3.81 -0.18
C ALA A 86 17.48 -2.50 0.08
N ILE A 87 18.25 -1.45 0.40
CA ILE A 87 17.74 -0.14 0.81
C ILE A 87 18.11 0.95 -0.19
N GLY A 88 17.67 2.17 0.08
CA GLY A 88 18.03 3.37 -0.69
C GLY A 88 19.55 3.58 -0.75
N LYS A 89 20.03 3.94 -1.94
CA LYS A 89 21.44 4.34 -2.15
C LYS A 89 21.67 5.78 -1.73
N GLU A 90 22.93 6.20 -1.67
CA GLU A 90 23.33 7.60 -1.43
C GLU A 90 22.57 8.57 -2.35
N GLY A 91 22.00 9.63 -1.75
CA GLY A 91 21.11 10.59 -2.39
C GLY A 91 19.68 10.12 -2.63
N TRP A 92 19.34 8.88 -2.22
CA TRP A 92 18.03 8.27 -2.30
C TRP A 92 17.77 7.40 -1.07
N GLU A 93 18.19 7.88 0.09
CA GLU A 93 18.10 7.13 1.34
C GLU A 93 16.66 6.81 1.69
N THR A 94 16.45 5.63 2.25
CA THR A 94 15.18 5.30 2.89
C THR A 94 15.05 6.15 4.15
N PRO A 95 14.02 7.01 4.29
CA PRO A 95 13.98 7.97 5.39
C PRO A 95 13.66 7.27 6.73
N VAL A 96 14.42 7.65 7.75
CA VAL A 96 14.19 7.23 9.14
C VAL A 96 12.89 7.84 9.65
N GLY A 97 12.10 7.06 10.40
CA GLY A 97 10.83 7.54 10.94
C GLY A 97 9.91 6.44 11.42
N GLN A 98 8.71 6.85 11.81
CA GLN A 98 7.61 5.98 12.19
C GLN A 98 6.50 6.09 11.16
N TYR A 99 6.07 4.98 10.64
CA TYR A 99 5.09 4.85 9.57
C TYR A 99 4.09 3.75 9.92
N HIS A 100 3.13 3.55 9.03
CA HIS A 100 2.19 2.44 9.09
C HIS A 100 2.03 1.84 7.70
N VAL A 101 1.65 0.58 7.62
CA VAL A 101 1.26 -0.02 6.35
C VAL A 101 -0.01 0.66 5.84
N GLU A 102 0.07 1.28 4.67
CA GLU A 102 -1.01 2.08 4.05
C GLU A 102 -1.59 1.39 2.81
N GLU A 103 -0.82 0.54 2.17
CA GLU A 103 -1.22 -0.15 0.95
C GLU A 103 -0.67 -1.58 0.92
N MET A 104 -1.48 -2.50 0.45
CA MET A 104 -1.08 -3.91 0.28
C MET A 104 -1.59 -4.45 -1.04
N VAL A 105 -0.69 -4.89 -1.93
CA VAL A 105 -1.04 -5.39 -3.27
C VAL A 105 -0.38 -6.73 -3.55
N VAL A 106 -1.20 -7.70 -3.97
CA VAL A 106 -0.75 -9.00 -4.51
C VAL A 106 -0.53 -8.85 -6.00
N HIS A 107 0.64 -9.28 -6.49
CA HIS A 107 1.00 -9.18 -7.91
C HIS A 107 0.85 -7.76 -8.47
N PRO A 108 1.60 -6.77 -7.93
CA PRO A 108 1.46 -5.37 -8.32
C PRO A 108 1.88 -5.12 -9.77
N ASP A 109 1.21 -4.17 -10.42
CA ASP A 109 1.73 -3.55 -11.64
C ASP A 109 2.88 -2.58 -11.26
N PHE A 110 3.97 -2.62 -11.99
CA PHE A 110 4.96 -1.54 -11.91
C PHE A 110 4.59 -0.41 -12.85
N LEU A 111 4.35 0.77 -12.28
CA LEU A 111 4.01 1.98 -13.03
C LEU A 111 5.15 2.99 -12.90
N LYS A 112 5.65 3.47 -14.03
CA LYS A 112 6.63 4.56 -14.08
C LYS A 112 5.99 5.80 -14.68
N PHE A 113 6.10 6.91 -13.95
CA PHE A 113 5.58 8.20 -14.39
C PHE A 113 6.71 9.17 -14.74
N ASP A 114 6.41 10.07 -15.67
CA ASP A 114 7.18 11.28 -15.93
C ASP A 114 6.59 12.40 -15.07
N ASN A 115 7.28 12.72 -13.99
CA ASN A 115 6.86 13.76 -13.05
C ASN A 115 7.36 15.17 -13.44
N SER A 116 8.05 15.30 -14.59
CA SER A 116 8.47 16.61 -15.11
C SER A 116 7.32 17.39 -15.74
N VAL A 117 6.17 16.75 -15.95
CA VAL A 117 4.95 17.33 -16.53
C VAL A 117 3.79 17.23 -15.54
N THR A 118 2.87 18.21 -15.59
CA THR A 118 1.67 18.23 -14.75
C THR A 118 0.41 18.22 -15.62
N PRO A 119 -0.52 17.24 -15.46
CA PRO A 119 -0.41 16.07 -14.56
C PRO A 119 0.68 15.09 -14.98
N ALA A 120 1.25 14.34 -14.01
CA ALA A 120 2.27 13.34 -14.27
C ALA A 120 1.80 12.32 -15.33
N ARG A 121 2.66 12.02 -16.31
CA ARG A 121 2.33 11.15 -17.43
C ARG A 121 2.87 9.74 -17.23
N LEU A 122 2.01 8.72 -17.32
CA LEU A 122 2.45 7.33 -17.34
C LEU A 122 3.32 7.06 -18.58
N ILE A 123 4.58 6.65 -18.38
CA ILE A 123 5.54 6.34 -19.44
C ILE A 123 5.84 4.86 -19.57
N LYS A 124 5.60 4.06 -18.53
CA LYS A 124 5.82 2.61 -18.58
C LYS A 124 4.94 1.88 -17.60
N ARG A 125 4.35 0.79 -18.04
CA ARG A 125 3.68 -0.22 -17.24
C ARG A 125 4.33 -1.58 -17.47
N ILE A 126 4.68 -2.29 -16.40
CA ILE A 126 5.12 -3.67 -16.45
C ILE A 126 4.11 -4.48 -15.63
N PRO A 127 3.36 -5.40 -16.26
CA PRO A 127 2.38 -6.22 -15.54
C PRO A 127 3.08 -7.20 -14.57
N PRO A 128 2.33 -7.83 -13.66
CA PRO A 128 2.85 -8.90 -12.82
C PRO A 128 3.60 -9.97 -13.62
N GLY A 129 4.68 -10.48 -13.06
CA GLY A 129 5.48 -11.52 -13.72
C GLY A 129 6.96 -11.46 -13.34
N PRO A 130 7.78 -12.38 -13.88
CA PRO A 130 9.16 -12.59 -13.46
C PRO A 130 10.10 -11.39 -13.72
N LEU A 131 9.71 -10.48 -14.61
CA LEU A 131 10.49 -9.28 -14.94
C LEU A 131 9.94 -8.01 -14.26
N ASN A 132 8.89 -8.12 -13.45
CA ASN A 132 8.34 -6.97 -12.74
C ASN A 132 9.29 -6.53 -11.61
N PRO A 133 9.73 -5.26 -11.59
CA PRO A 133 10.65 -4.77 -10.56
C PRO A 133 10.10 -4.85 -9.12
N LEU A 134 8.77 -4.88 -8.95
CA LEU A 134 8.11 -4.97 -7.64
C LEU A 134 7.93 -6.42 -7.16
N GLY A 135 8.18 -7.42 -8.02
CA GLY A 135 8.05 -8.82 -7.68
C GLY A 135 6.61 -9.22 -7.29
N GLU A 136 6.50 -10.11 -6.29
CA GLU A 136 5.25 -10.79 -5.96
C GLU A 136 4.28 -9.98 -5.08
N ARG A 137 4.78 -9.04 -4.27
CA ARG A 137 4.00 -8.27 -3.30
C ARG A 137 4.52 -6.84 -3.21
N TRP A 138 3.59 -5.95 -2.88
CA TRP A 138 3.86 -4.58 -2.49
C TRP A 138 3.21 -4.30 -1.13
N ILE A 139 3.97 -3.70 -0.22
CA ILE A 139 3.55 -3.26 1.10
C ILE A 139 3.99 -1.79 1.24
N GLY A 140 3.11 -0.86 0.89
CA GLY A 140 3.36 0.59 0.96
C GLY A 140 3.24 1.08 2.39
N PHE A 141 4.18 1.94 2.83
CA PHE A 141 4.18 2.49 4.19
C PHE A 141 4.40 4.01 4.25
N ALA A 142 4.68 4.66 3.14
CA ALA A 142 4.76 6.11 3.07
C ALA A 142 4.51 6.60 1.64
N HIS A 143 3.87 7.75 1.53
CA HIS A 143 3.66 8.41 0.24
C HIS A 143 3.77 9.93 0.41
N GLY A 144 4.09 10.60 -0.69
CA GLY A 144 4.12 12.06 -0.81
C GLY A 144 3.82 12.48 -2.23
N GLU A 145 3.97 13.76 -2.52
CA GLU A 145 3.73 14.29 -3.87
C GLU A 145 4.68 13.64 -4.89
N GLY A 146 4.15 12.71 -5.70
CA GLY A 146 4.89 12.04 -6.76
C GLY A 146 5.86 10.93 -6.34
N TRP A 147 5.82 10.46 -5.09
CA TRP A 147 6.63 9.34 -4.63
C TRP A 147 5.88 8.44 -3.64
N THR A 148 6.26 7.18 -3.62
CA THR A 148 5.80 6.18 -2.66
C THR A 148 6.97 5.34 -2.18
N LEU A 149 6.92 4.92 -0.91
CA LEU A 149 7.88 3.98 -0.33
C LEU A 149 7.17 2.74 0.16
N GLY A 150 7.81 1.60 -0.01
CA GLY A 150 7.25 0.33 0.41
C GLY A 150 8.29 -0.78 0.41
N PHE A 151 7.92 -1.89 1.02
CA PHE A 151 8.61 -3.17 0.87
C PHE A 151 8.04 -3.90 -0.35
N HIS A 152 8.91 -4.46 -1.16
CA HIS A 152 8.48 -5.19 -2.36
C HIS A 152 9.46 -6.29 -2.75
N GLY A 153 9.01 -7.21 -3.56
CA GLY A 153 9.87 -8.24 -4.13
C GLY A 153 10.85 -7.71 -5.17
N THR A 154 11.63 -8.59 -5.75
CA THR A 154 12.58 -8.21 -6.81
C THR A 154 12.88 -9.38 -7.76
N PRO A 155 13.07 -9.12 -9.06
CA PRO A 155 13.63 -10.10 -9.99
C PRO A 155 15.16 -10.26 -9.84
N ASN A 156 15.82 -9.42 -9.04
CA ASN A 156 17.27 -9.36 -8.87
C ASN A 156 17.68 -9.67 -7.42
N PRO A 157 17.54 -10.90 -6.93
CA PRO A 157 17.79 -11.27 -5.55
C PRO A 157 19.27 -11.14 -5.13
N GLU A 158 20.20 -11.09 -6.08
CA GLU A 158 21.64 -10.88 -5.85
C GLU A 158 21.97 -9.47 -5.32
N LEU A 159 21.05 -8.52 -5.44
CA LEU A 159 21.19 -7.16 -4.93
C LEU A 159 20.73 -7.01 -3.46
N ILE A 160 20.15 -8.04 -2.88
CA ILE A 160 19.73 -8.02 -1.47
C ILE A 160 20.96 -7.90 -0.57
N GLY A 161 20.86 -7.04 0.45
CA GLY A 161 21.97 -6.67 1.34
C GLY A 161 22.75 -5.43 0.87
N GLN A 162 22.35 -4.78 -0.24
CA GLN A 162 23.03 -3.62 -0.80
C GLN A 162 22.19 -2.34 -0.70
N ALA A 163 22.85 -1.18 -0.79
CA ALA A 163 22.20 0.13 -0.92
C ALA A 163 22.14 0.52 -2.40
N VAL A 164 21.04 0.16 -3.09
CA VAL A 164 20.93 0.27 -4.56
C VAL A 164 19.57 0.76 -5.05
N SER A 165 18.60 0.96 -4.17
CA SER A 165 17.26 1.42 -4.55
C SER A 165 17.16 2.95 -4.62
N HIS A 166 15.97 3.45 -4.99
CA HIS A 166 15.62 4.86 -4.93
C HIS A 166 14.71 5.16 -3.71
N GLY A 167 15.00 4.51 -2.58
CA GLY A 167 14.28 4.68 -1.32
C GLY A 167 13.41 3.50 -0.92
N CYS A 168 12.78 2.79 -1.86
CA CYS A 168 12.03 1.56 -1.56
C CYS A 168 12.92 0.45 -1.02
N VAL A 169 12.33 -0.47 -0.27
CA VAL A 169 13.02 -1.58 0.38
C VAL A 169 12.76 -2.87 -0.41
N ARG A 170 13.81 -3.41 -1.02
CA ARG A 170 13.70 -4.64 -1.83
C ARG A 170 13.92 -5.87 -0.95
N MET A 171 13.11 -6.88 -1.19
CA MET A 171 13.15 -8.17 -0.51
C MET A 171 13.20 -9.30 -1.56
N ARG A 172 13.68 -10.49 -1.17
CA ARG A 172 13.43 -11.67 -1.99
C ARG A 172 11.93 -11.90 -2.11
N ASN A 173 11.44 -12.42 -3.24
CA ASN A 173 10.03 -12.67 -3.43
C ASN A 173 9.43 -13.59 -2.35
N ALA A 174 10.13 -14.65 -1.98
CA ALA A 174 9.69 -15.54 -0.89
C ALA A 174 9.60 -14.83 0.47
N ASP A 175 10.49 -13.87 0.74
CA ASP A 175 10.53 -13.15 2.00
C ASP A 175 9.40 -12.11 2.09
N VAL A 176 9.16 -11.35 1.01
CA VAL A 176 8.08 -10.35 1.00
C VAL A 176 6.70 -11.00 1.09
N VAL A 177 6.52 -12.20 0.55
CA VAL A 177 5.27 -12.99 0.71
C VAL A 177 5.05 -13.32 2.17
N LYS A 178 6.07 -13.82 2.89
CA LYS A 178 5.96 -14.14 4.32
C LYS A 178 5.62 -12.90 5.16
N VAL A 179 6.25 -11.75 4.88
CA VAL A 179 5.92 -10.49 5.58
C VAL A 179 4.51 -10.06 5.26
N TYR A 180 4.10 -10.11 3.99
CA TYR A 180 2.77 -9.75 3.54
C TYR A 180 1.67 -10.53 4.27
N ASP A 181 1.87 -11.83 4.48
CA ASP A 181 0.93 -12.72 5.15
C ASP A 181 0.85 -12.49 6.67
N ARG A 182 1.75 -11.69 7.23
CA ARG A 182 1.86 -11.42 8.68
C ARG A 182 1.50 -9.99 9.07
N VAL A 183 1.33 -9.09 8.12
CA VAL A 183 0.98 -7.68 8.33
C VAL A 183 -0.40 -7.37 7.76
N GLN A 184 -0.94 -6.24 8.16
CA GLN A 184 -2.22 -5.71 7.68
C GLN A 184 -2.14 -4.19 7.54
N LEU A 185 -3.14 -3.57 6.93
CA LEU A 185 -3.25 -2.12 6.93
C LEU A 185 -3.24 -1.59 8.36
N GLY A 186 -2.46 -0.53 8.61
CA GLY A 186 -2.25 0.04 9.93
C GLY A 186 -1.13 -0.62 10.75
N THR A 187 -0.52 -1.74 10.30
CA THR A 187 0.64 -2.33 10.98
C THR A 187 1.75 -1.28 11.13
N PRO A 188 2.29 -1.04 12.36
CA PRO A 188 3.35 -0.08 12.57
C PRO A 188 4.65 -0.47 11.85
N VAL A 189 5.36 0.52 11.31
CA VAL A 189 6.65 0.38 10.64
C VAL A 189 7.62 1.38 11.22
N PHE A 190 8.71 0.90 11.82
CA PHE A 190 9.78 1.73 12.35
C PHE A 190 11.00 1.60 11.44
N VAL A 191 11.49 2.72 10.91
CA VAL A 191 12.73 2.79 10.14
C VAL A 191 13.78 3.43 11.02
N GLU A 192 14.81 2.65 11.37
CA GLU A 192 15.92 3.02 12.26
C GLU A 192 17.23 3.11 11.46
N PRO A 193 18.21 3.91 11.94
CA PRO A 193 19.54 4.03 11.33
C PRO A 193 20.29 2.73 11.11
#